data_0fe7520bd5251e78d673224d5f2d29b2
#
_entry.id   0fe7520bd5251e78d673224d5f2d29b2
#
_cell.length_a   1.000
_cell.length_b   1.000
_cell.length_c   1.000
_cell.angle_alpha   90.00
_cell.angle_beta   90.00
_cell.angle_gamma   90.00
#
_symmetry.space_group_name_H-M   'P 1'
#
loop_
_entity.id
_entity.type
_entity.pdbx_description
1 polymer ?
#
loop_
_entity_poly.entity_id
_entity_poly.type
_entity_poly.pdbx_seq_one_letter_code
_entity_poly.pdbx_strand_id
1 'polypeptide(L)'
;MNDIEKRKIGILTFHKSINYGSVLQTWAFQEVLQRFNSDVHVIDYEPIVYNQMYGIFKKVSSRDDFIYNIKIMPIAYFIKRQINLFTQFQEKELSLTDHAYYSVEDLKKDSKNFDIMICGSDQIWNVHARDCDDIFFLPFAFQGKKIAYAVSVNNTDFTEERCDDRLRENIRGFSAISCREKSGSEKISRFVDQKNIFTALDPTLLLAKGQYDEICSPRIIKHAYIFLYNVWDGGDALSIAKMISTVYKKNVYTMLTKKRVKSILRIEQNGVHVLKMHSAPGDFLSLIKYSDFVVSDSFHGTAFSLIYEKQFVSVNQREKMDDNTSMRNDERLVNLLELLDLKSRLVSIVDKDKLADLNPIDYTVITPKRIKIAKQSLEWLTEKLL
;
A
#
# COMPACT_ATOMS: atom_id res chain seq x y z
N MET A 1 -4.50 35.22 23.66
CA MET A 1 -4.27 34.50 22.37
C MET A 1 -5.51 33.66 22.17
N ASN A 2 -6.31 33.98 21.17
CA ASN A 2 -7.46 33.09 20.85
C ASN A 2 -6.88 31.75 20.40
N ASP A 3 -7.12 30.68 21.14
CA ASP A 3 -6.88 29.35 20.67
C ASP A 3 -7.71 29.16 19.40
N ILE A 4 -7.07 29.22 18.25
CA ILE A 4 -7.69 28.82 16.98
C ILE A 4 -7.96 27.33 17.16
N GLU A 5 -9.22 26.97 17.31
CA GLU A 5 -9.66 25.60 17.46
C GLU A 5 -9.10 24.78 16.26
N LYS A 6 -8.35 23.74 16.56
CA LYS A 6 -7.73 22.90 15.51
C LYS A 6 -8.83 22.14 14.80
N ARG A 7 -8.81 22.14 13.47
CA ARG A 7 -9.75 21.32 12.67
C ARG A 7 -9.54 19.85 12.99
N LYS A 8 -10.62 19.15 13.27
CA LYS A 8 -10.61 17.73 13.53
C LYS A 8 -10.76 16.95 12.22
N ILE A 9 -9.73 16.19 11.88
CA ILE A 9 -9.65 15.43 10.63
C ILE A 9 -9.70 13.94 10.92
N GLY A 10 -10.64 13.23 10.29
CA GLY A 10 -10.72 11.78 10.30
C GLY A 10 -10.15 11.17 9.01
N ILE A 11 -9.15 10.29 9.10
CA ILE A 11 -8.60 9.53 7.97
C ILE A 11 -9.25 8.15 7.93
N LEU A 12 -9.86 7.79 6.81
CA LEU A 12 -10.46 6.49 6.57
C LEU A 12 -9.71 5.75 5.45
N THR A 13 -9.02 4.67 5.80
CA THR A 13 -8.18 3.87 4.88
C THR A 13 -7.95 2.45 5.42
N PHE A 14 -7.18 1.62 4.70
CA PHE A 14 -6.82 0.24 5.11
C PHE A 14 -5.77 0.18 6.23
N HIS A 15 -5.96 0.90 7.33
CA HIS A 15 -5.00 0.97 8.43
C HIS A 15 -4.83 -0.34 9.20
N LYS A 16 -5.90 -1.16 9.34
CA LYS A 16 -5.87 -2.48 10.05
C LYS A 16 -5.33 -3.63 9.19
N SER A 17 -5.02 -3.38 7.94
CA SER A 17 -4.48 -4.39 7.04
C SER A 17 -3.11 -4.90 7.49
N ILE A 18 -2.89 -6.23 7.42
CA ILE A 18 -1.56 -6.83 7.61
C ILE A 18 -0.75 -6.72 6.31
N ASN A 19 -0.58 -5.48 5.87
CA ASN A 19 0.14 -5.10 4.67
C ASN A 19 1.08 -3.93 4.99
N TYR A 20 2.38 -4.11 4.76
CA TYR A 20 3.41 -3.11 5.07
C TYR A 20 3.13 -1.77 4.39
N GLY A 21 2.72 -1.81 3.12
CA GLY A 21 2.39 -0.60 2.38
C GLY A 21 1.20 0.13 2.94
N SER A 22 0.10 -0.58 3.21
CA SER A 22 -1.15 0.01 3.70
C SER A 22 -0.98 0.68 5.07
N VAL A 23 -0.27 0.05 6.01
CA VAL A 23 -0.06 0.65 7.34
C VAL A 23 0.92 1.82 7.29
N LEU A 24 1.98 1.72 6.48
CA LEU A 24 2.97 2.79 6.36
C LEU A 24 2.43 4.00 5.58
N GLN A 25 1.54 3.79 4.59
CA GLN A 25 0.88 4.91 3.92
C GLN A 25 -0.10 5.62 4.86
N THR A 26 -0.78 4.88 5.77
CA THR A 26 -1.66 5.48 6.80
C THR A 26 -0.84 6.36 7.74
N TRP A 27 0.25 5.83 8.26
CA TRP A 27 1.18 6.59 9.11
C TRP A 27 1.72 7.82 8.38
N ALA A 28 2.19 7.67 7.15
CA ALA A 28 2.71 8.79 6.37
C ALA A 28 1.65 9.87 6.13
N PHE A 29 0.41 9.48 5.89
CA PHE A 29 -0.66 10.44 5.67
C PHE A 29 -1.04 11.20 6.94
N GLN A 30 -1.09 10.52 8.07
CA GLN A 30 -1.23 11.13 9.39
C GLN A 30 -0.14 12.18 9.64
N GLU A 31 1.14 11.82 9.45
CA GLU A 31 2.28 12.72 9.60
C GLU A 31 2.20 13.96 8.69
N VAL A 32 1.75 13.78 7.46
CA VAL A 32 1.53 14.90 6.53
C VAL A 32 0.45 15.82 7.04
N LEU A 33 -0.70 15.30 7.48
CA LEU A 33 -1.85 16.11 7.91
C LEU A 33 -1.60 16.84 9.23
N GLN A 34 -0.86 16.25 10.16
CA GLN A 34 -0.50 16.89 11.43
C GLN A 34 0.32 18.19 11.24
N ARG A 35 1.04 18.34 10.11
CA ARG A 35 1.77 19.58 9.78
C ARG A 35 0.87 20.77 9.52
N PHE A 36 -0.40 20.55 9.24
CA PHE A 36 -1.38 21.62 9.00
C PHE A 36 -2.05 22.14 10.28
N ASN A 37 -1.43 21.92 11.45
CA ASN A 37 -1.98 22.32 12.75
C ASN A 37 -3.41 21.79 12.99
N SER A 38 -3.67 20.57 12.58
CA SER A 38 -4.95 19.88 12.69
C SER A 38 -4.90 18.80 13.76
N ASP A 39 -6.07 18.51 14.36
CA ASP A 39 -6.28 17.36 15.23
C ASP A 39 -6.65 16.16 14.35
N VAL A 40 -5.67 15.25 14.11
CA VAL A 40 -5.76 14.20 13.12
C VAL A 40 -5.96 12.84 13.79
N HIS A 41 -7.03 12.15 13.42
CA HIS A 41 -7.32 10.80 13.88
C HIS A 41 -7.49 9.84 12.70
N VAL A 42 -6.93 8.65 12.83
CA VAL A 42 -7.22 7.53 11.92
C VAL A 42 -8.50 6.87 12.44
N ILE A 43 -9.54 6.87 11.61
CA ILE A 43 -10.83 6.24 11.93
C ILE A 43 -10.62 4.74 12.03
N ASP A 44 -10.77 4.19 13.25
CA ASP A 44 -10.52 2.79 13.55
C ASP A 44 -11.66 1.92 13.01
N TYR A 45 -11.75 1.80 11.67
CA TYR A 45 -12.72 0.94 11.00
C TYR A 45 -12.20 -0.49 10.88
N GLU A 46 -12.98 -1.43 11.40
CA GLU A 46 -12.66 -2.85 11.40
C GLU A 46 -13.71 -3.65 10.60
N PRO A 47 -13.49 -3.87 9.30
CA PRO A 47 -14.42 -4.63 8.49
C PRO A 47 -14.45 -6.10 8.91
N ILE A 48 -15.65 -6.68 8.98
CA ILE A 48 -15.86 -8.08 9.37
C ILE A 48 -15.01 -9.05 8.53
N VAL A 49 -14.77 -8.69 7.26
CA VAL A 49 -13.94 -9.51 6.35
C VAL A 49 -12.49 -9.68 6.84
N TYR A 50 -11.96 -8.76 7.66
CA TYR A 50 -10.59 -8.86 8.18
C TYR A 50 -10.39 -10.07 9.08
N ASN A 51 -11.39 -10.46 9.87
CA ASN A 51 -11.33 -11.69 10.66
C ASN A 51 -11.13 -12.93 9.80
N GLN A 52 -11.72 -12.94 8.59
CA GLN A 52 -11.56 -14.02 7.62
C GLN A 52 -10.21 -13.93 6.87
N MET A 53 -9.79 -12.71 6.49
CA MET A 53 -8.56 -12.48 5.74
C MET A 53 -7.30 -12.72 6.59
N TYR A 54 -7.32 -12.26 7.84
CA TYR A 54 -6.14 -12.26 8.72
C TYR A 54 -6.19 -13.32 9.81
N GLY A 55 -7.31 -14.04 9.99
CA GLY A 55 -7.39 -15.21 10.86
C GLY A 55 -6.31 -16.24 10.51
N ILE A 56 -5.67 -16.86 11.53
CA ILE A 56 -4.61 -17.86 11.32
C ILE A 56 -5.25 -19.20 10.94
N PHE A 57 -6.25 -19.61 11.70
CA PHE A 57 -6.99 -20.85 11.49
C PHE A 57 -8.38 -20.56 10.95
N LYS A 58 -8.83 -21.41 10.06
CA LYS A 58 -10.22 -21.39 9.58
C LYS A 58 -11.12 -22.12 10.56
N LYS A 59 -12.37 -21.64 10.69
CA LYS A 59 -13.42 -22.44 11.32
C LYS A 59 -13.60 -23.72 10.48
N VAL A 60 -13.49 -24.87 11.12
CA VAL A 60 -13.60 -26.17 10.42
C VAL A 60 -15.04 -26.41 10.04
N SER A 61 -15.36 -26.22 8.78
CA SER A 61 -16.66 -26.52 8.16
C SER A 61 -16.56 -27.60 7.06
N SER A 62 -15.33 -27.89 6.62
CA SER A 62 -15.03 -28.85 5.57
C SER A 62 -13.72 -29.59 5.86
N ARG A 63 -13.50 -30.71 5.14
CA ARG A 63 -12.22 -31.42 5.13
C ARG A 63 -11.08 -30.52 4.69
N ASP A 64 -11.30 -29.62 3.76
CA ASP A 64 -10.30 -28.70 3.24
C ASP A 64 -9.88 -27.67 4.29
N ASP A 65 -10.80 -27.18 5.13
CA ASP A 65 -10.47 -26.28 6.24
C ASP A 65 -9.60 -26.99 7.29
N PHE A 66 -9.92 -28.24 7.62
CA PHE A 66 -9.12 -29.04 8.53
C PHE A 66 -7.70 -29.27 7.99
N ILE A 67 -7.58 -29.65 6.71
CA ILE A 67 -6.29 -29.81 6.03
C ILE A 67 -5.50 -28.49 5.98
N TYR A 68 -6.19 -27.38 5.72
CA TYR A 68 -5.58 -26.06 5.76
C TYR A 68 -4.98 -25.76 7.14
N ASN A 69 -5.75 -26.01 8.21
CA ASN A 69 -5.32 -25.76 9.58
C ASN A 69 -4.09 -26.61 9.96
N ILE A 70 -4.04 -27.87 9.57
CA ILE A 70 -2.84 -28.69 9.76
C ILE A 70 -1.64 -28.14 8.99
N LYS A 71 -1.83 -27.75 7.73
CA LYS A 71 -0.75 -27.24 6.89
C LYS A 71 -0.18 -25.91 7.37
N ILE A 72 -0.96 -25.08 8.05
CA ILE A 72 -0.51 -23.77 8.54
C ILE A 72 0.23 -23.86 9.88
N MET A 73 0.02 -24.94 10.68
CA MET A 73 0.59 -25.10 12.02
C MET A 73 2.10 -24.80 12.10
N PRO A 74 2.96 -25.28 11.17
CA PRO A 74 4.41 -25.04 11.26
C PRO A 74 4.81 -23.57 11.21
N ILE A 75 3.97 -22.70 10.66
CA ILE A 75 4.24 -21.27 10.52
C ILE A 75 3.27 -20.40 11.35
N ALA A 76 2.31 -21.00 12.05
CA ALA A 76 1.28 -20.29 12.81
C ALA A 76 1.87 -19.33 13.84
N TYR A 77 2.95 -19.73 14.52
CA TYR A 77 3.66 -18.88 15.47
C TYR A 77 4.19 -17.58 14.79
N PHE A 78 4.82 -17.71 13.64
CA PHE A 78 5.38 -16.56 12.91
C PHE A 78 4.28 -15.64 12.38
N ILE A 79 3.15 -16.21 11.92
CA ILE A 79 1.98 -15.42 11.48
C ILE A 79 1.37 -14.67 12.67
N LYS A 80 1.17 -15.34 13.82
CA LYS A 80 0.67 -14.69 15.03
C LYS A 80 1.59 -13.57 15.48
N ARG A 81 2.90 -13.82 15.46
CA ARG A 81 3.90 -12.79 15.76
C ARG A 81 3.81 -11.60 14.80
N GLN A 82 3.67 -11.84 13.50
CA GLN A 82 3.49 -10.76 12.51
C GLN A 82 2.25 -9.92 12.82
N ILE A 83 1.10 -10.57 13.05
CA ILE A 83 -0.15 -9.86 13.41
C ILE A 83 0.08 -8.98 14.64
N ASN A 84 0.66 -9.53 15.70
CA ASN A 84 0.93 -8.78 16.93
C ASN A 84 1.87 -7.58 16.69
N LEU A 85 2.91 -7.72 15.85
CA LEU A 85 3.82 -6.64 15.52
C LEU A 85 3.13 -5.52 14.72
N PHE A 86 2.19 -5.87 13.84
CA PHE A 86 1.37 -4.88 13.14
C PHE A 86 0.43 -4.16 14.11
N THR A 87 -0.26 -4.89 14.99
CA THR A 87 -1.13 -4.30 16.00
C THR A 87 -0.36 -3.35 16.90
N GLN A 88 0.80 -3.77 17.43
CA GLN A 88 1.66 -2.90 18.24
C GLN A 88 2.11 -1.63 17.50
N PHE A 89 2.44 -1.75 16.21
CA PHE A 89 2.78 -0.58 15.40
C PHE A 89 1.58 0.36 15.24
N GLN A 90 0.41 -0.19 14.93
CA GLN A 90 -0.82 0.59 14.76
C GLN A 90 -1.20 1.34 16.05
N GLU A 91 -1.17 0.64 17.21
CA GLU A 91 -1.48 1.22 18.52
C GLU A 91 -0.47 2.29 18.97
N LYS A 92 0.81 2.13 18.59
CA LYS A 92 1.88 3.04 19.01
C LYS A 92 2.02 4.25 18.09
N GLU A 93 1.92 4.05 16.78
CA GLU A 93 2.30 5.05 15.76
C GLU A 93 1.09 5.74 15.12
N LEU A 94 -0.13 5.20 15.25
CA LEU A 94 -1.33 5.81 14.71
C LEU A 94 -2.18 6.45 15.81
N SER A 95 -2.62 7.68 15.59
CA SER A 95 -3.61 8.35 16.41
C SER A 95 -5.01 7.82 16.08
N LEU A 96 -5.35 6.63 16.57
CA LEU A 96 -6.65 6.02 16.32
C LEU A 96 -7.76 6.78 17.03
N THR A 97 -9.01 6.67 16.52
CA THR A 97 -10.20 7.12 17.26
C THR A 97 -10.36 6.33 18.56
N ASP A 98 -11.05 6.93 19.56
CA ASP A 98 -11.20 6.33 20.90
C ASP A 98 -11.90 4.97 20.91
N HIS A 99 -12.63 4.63 19.84
CA HIS A 99 -13.29 3.35 19.66
C HIS A 99 -13.28 2.93 18.19
N ALA A 100 -13.47 1.63 17.97
CA ALA A 100 -13.58 1.05 16.63
C ALA A 100 -14.99 1.20 16.05
N TYR A 101 -15.07 1.33 14.73
CA TYR A 101 -16.31 1.36 13.96
C TYR A 101 -16.42 0.07 13.14
N TYR A 102 -17.63 -0.48 13.09
CA TYR A 102 -17.90 -1.76 12.41
C TYR A 102 -18.89 -1.62 11.26
N SER A 103 -19.52 -0.47 11.11
CA SER A 103 -20.51 -0.20 10.06
C SER A 103 -20.52 1.27 9.64
N VAL A 104 -21.16 1.52 8.49
CA VAL A 104 -21.45 2.88 8.01
C VAL A 104 -22.29 3.66 9.00
N GLU A 105 -23.29 3.02 9.62
CA GLU A 105 -24.19 3.63 10.59
C GLU A 105 -23.48 4.08 11.86
N ASP A 106 -22.47 3.29 12.32
CA ASP A 106 -21.69 3.66 13.50
C ASP A 106 -20.86 4.91 13.21
N LEU A 107 -20.13 4.94 12.10
CA LEU A 107 -19.35 6.09 11.70
C LEU A 107 -20.21 7.32 11.43
N LYS A 108 -21.40 7.14 10.83
CA LYS A 108 -22.35 8.22 10.58
C LYS A 108 -22.80 8.92 11.87
N LYS A 109 -23.07 8.18 12.94
CA LYS A 109 -23.49 8.76 14.24
C LYS A 109 -22.44 9.71 14.79
N ASP A 110 -21.16 9.37 14.63
CA ASP A 110 -20.04 10.12 15.17
C ASP A 110 -19.39 11.08 14.17
N SER A 111 -19.86 11.09 12.92
CA SER A 111 -19.32 11.97 11.87
C SER A 111 -19.32 13.45 12.27
N LYS A 112 -20.30 13.88 13.08
CA LYS A 112 -20.40 15.24 13.62
C LYS A 112 -19.19 15.70 14.46
N ASN A 113 -18.35 14.74 14.89
CA ASN A 113 -17.14 15.03 15.66
C ASN A 113 -15.94 15.40 14.75
N PHE A 114 -16.11 15.41 13.44
CA PHE A 114 -15.08 15.76 12.47
C PHE A 114 -15.49 16.97 11.64
N ASP A 115 -14.54 17.84 11.34
CA ASP A 115 -14.71 18.95 10.38
C ASP A 115 -14.43 18.47 8.96
N ILE A 116 -13.48 17.52 8.82
CA ILE A 116 -13.07 16.96 7.55
C ILE A 116 -12.91 15.44 7.68
N MET A 117 -13.52 14.70 6.76
CA MET A 117 -13.28 13.27 6.60
C MET A 117 -12.52 13.02 5.30
N ILE A 118 -11.37 12.36 5.40
CA ILE A 118 -10.51 12.09 4.24
C ILE A 118 -10.45 10.59 3.99
N CYS A 119 -10.93 10.15 2.83
CA CYS A 119 -10.73 8.77 2.36
C CYS A 119 -9.43 8.67 1.56
N GLY A 120 -8.64 7.67 1.86
CA GLY A 120 -7.42 7.37 1.11
C GLY A 120 -6.16 7.44 1.98
N SER A 121 -5.02 7.10 1.43
CA SER A 121 -4.76 6.57 0.08
C SER A 121 -5.15 5.08 -0.03
N ASP A 122 -4.41 4.34 -0.87
CA ASP A 122 -4.52 2.91 -1.15
C ASP A 122 -5.72 2.53 -2.04
N GLN A 123 -5.91 1.23 -2.29
CA GLN A 123 -6.91 0.68 -3.22
C GLN A 123 -8.32 0.63 -2.62
N ILE A 124 -8.68 1.61 -1.82
CA ILE A 124 -9.97 1.64 -1.13
C ILE A 124 -11.18 1.80 -2.09
N TRP A 125 -10.94 2.27 -3.31
CA TRP A 125 -11.95 2.38 -4.37
C TRP A 125 -11.78 1.32 -5.47
N ASN A 126 -10.96 0.30 -5.24
CA ASN A 126 -10.89 -0.87 -6.11
C ASN A 126 -12.03 -1.84 -5.75
N VAL A 127 -13.10 -1.82 -6.53
CA VAL A 127 -14.31 -2.65 -6.28
C VAL A 127 -14.06 -4.16 -6.36
N HIS A 128 -12.94 -4.58 -6.94
CA HIS A 128 -12.51 -5.99 -6.98
C HIS A 128 -11.71 -6.40 -5.75
N ALA A 129 -11.29 -5.46 -4.89
CA ALA A 129 -10.58 -5.79 -3.66
C ALA A 129 -11.54 -6.47 -2.67
N ARG A 130 -11.05 -7.51 -1.99
CA ARG A 130 -11.86 -8.29 -1.03
C ARG A 130 -12.31 -7.50 0.18
N ASP A 131 -11.57 -6.46 0.53
CA ASP A 131 -11.76 -5.53 1.63
C ASP A 131 -12.32 -4.18 1.18
N CYS A 132 -12.74 -4.05 -0.08
CA CYS A 132 -13.50 -2.90 -0.53
C CYS A 132 -14.89 -2.89 0.12
N ASP A 133 -15.19 -1.80 0.81
CA ASP A 133 -16.42 -1.59 1.56
C ASP A 133 -17.04 -0.24 1.21
N ASP A 134 -18.36 -0.17 1.26
CA ASP A 134 -19.12 1.06 0.93
C ASP A 134 -18.74 2.24 1.85
N ILE A 135 -18.25 1.98 3.04
CA ILE A 135 -17.82 3.01 4.00
C ILE A 135 -16.74 3.92 3.42
N PHE A 136 -15.87 3.41 2.55
CA PHE A 136 -14.80 4.19 1.92
C PHE A 136 -15.32 5.23 0.91
N PHE A 137 -16.61 5.18 0.58
CA PHE A 137 -17.29 6.18 -0.23
C PHE A 137 -18.12 7.16 0.63
N LEU A 138 -18.05 7.07 1.98
CA LEU A 138 -18.78 7.91 2.94
C LEU A 138 -20.26 8.10 2.54
N PRO A 139 -21.07 7.01 2.44
CA PRO A 139 -22.41 7.03 1.84
C PRO A 139 -23.46 7.62 2.78
N PHE A 140 -23.18 8.77 3.39
CA PHE A 140 -24.09 9.48 4.30
C PHE A 140 -23.90 11.00 4.19
N ALA A 141 -24.93 11.75 4.60
CA ALA A 141 -24.86 13.19 4.67
C ALA A 141 -23.88 13.60 5.78
N PHE A 142 -22.98 14.52 5.45
CA PHE A 142 -21.96 15.05 6.34
C PHE A 142 -21.89 16.57 6.21
N GLN A 143 -21.87 17.29 7.32
CA GLN A 143 -21.84 18.76 7.31
C GLN A 143 -20.44 19.34 7.04
N GLY A 144 -19.39 18.56 7.33
CA GLY A 144 -18.01 18.90 7.04
C GLY A 144 -17.60 18.60 5.60
N LYS A 145 -16.31 18.71 5.31
CA LYS A 145 -15.74 18.40 4.00
C LYS A 145 -15.44 16.91 3.86
N LYS A 146 -15.89 16.27 2.77
CA LYS A 146 -15.41 14.95 2.32
C LYS A 146 -14.33 15.14 1.28
N ILE A 147 -13.15 14.57 1.50
CA ILE A 147 -12.02 14.62 0.57
C ILE A 147 -11.58 13.19 0.26
N ALA A 148 -11.31 12.90 -1.01
CA ALA A 148 -10.64 11.68 -1.43
C ALA A 148 -9.21 12.01 -1.85
N TYR A 149 -8.20 11.51 -1.07
CA TYR A 149 -6.81 11.80 -1.35
C TYR A 149 -6.06 10.57 -1.87
N ALA A 150 -5.51 10.69 -3.09
CA ALA A 150 -4.70 9.66 -3.75
C ALA A 150 -5.34 8.26 -3.65
N VAL A 151 -6.69 8.18 -3.75
CA VAL A 151 -7.39 6.90 -3.81
C VAL A 151 -6.95 6.13 -5.05
N SER A 152 -6.93 4.80 -4.98
CA SER A 152 -6.64 3.98 -6.13
C SER A 152 -7.85 3.12 -6.50
N VAL A 153 -8.19 3.14 -7.77
CA VAL A 153 -9.25 2.31 -8.36
C VAL A 153 -8.68 1.04 -8.98
N ASN A 154 -7.35 1.02 -9.21
CA ASN A 154 -6.64 -0.07 -9.88
C ASN A 154 -7.38 -0.49 -11.18
N ASN A 155 -7.82 -1.75 -11.26
CA ASN A 155 -8.49 -2.31 -12.45
C ASN A 155 -10.01 -2.06 -12.49
N THR A 156 -10.58 -1.25 -11.59
CA THR A 156 -11.99 -0.85 -11.66
C THR A 156 -12.22 0.03 -12.88
N ASP A 157 -13.20 -0.32 -13.71
CA ASP A 157 -13.60 0.46 -14.89
C ASP A 157 -14.93 1.19 -14.69
N PHE A 158 -15.58 1.01 -13.54
CA PHE A 158 -16.90 1.53 -13.19
C PHE A 158 -18.04 1.06 -14.11
N THR A 159 -17.85 -0.10 -14.76
CA THR A 159 -18.86 -0.81 -15.56
C THR A 159 -19.44 -2.00 -14.79
N GLU A 160 -18.89 -2.31 -13.62
CA GLU A 160 -19.30 -3.40 -12.75
C GLU A 160 -20.68 -3.14 -12.16
N GLU A 161 -21.44 -4.20 -11.87
CA GLU A 161 -22.81 -4.13 -11.34
C GLU A 161 -22.92 -3.29 -10.05
N ARG A 162 -21.92 -3.35 -9.17
CA ARG A 162 -21.89 -2.53 -7.94
C ARG A 162 -21.57 -1.04 -8.18
N CYS A 163 -21.16 -0.67 -9.40
CA CYS A 163 -20.89 0.71 -9.81
C CYS A 163 -22.17 1.38 -10.32
N ASP A 164 -23.20 1.38 -9.49
CA ASP A 164 -24.52 1.91 -9.74
C ASP A 164 -24.63 3.44 -9.55
N ASP A 165 -25.82 3.97 -9.75
CA ASP A 165 -26.09 5.41 -9.55
C ASP A 165 -25.90 5.84 -8.09
N ARG A 166 -26.12 4.97 -7.11
CA ARG A 166 -25.90 5.24 -5.70
C ARG A 166 -24.40 5.46 -5.44
N LEU A 167 -23.53 4.60 -5.98
CA LEU A 167 -22.09 4.78 -5.86
C LEU A 167 -21.64 6.08 -6.55
N ARG A 168 -22.19 6.37 -7.72
CA ARG A 168 -21.91 7.62 -8.45
C ARG A 168 -22.25 8.86 -7.60
N GLU A 169 -23.41 8.88 -6.97
CA GLU A 169 -23.84 9.99 -6.11
C GLU A 169 -22.98 10.09 -4.84
N ASN A 170 -22.56 8.97 -4.25
CA ASN A 170 -21.65 8.98 -3.11
C ASN A 170 -20.30 9.63 -3.49
N ILE A 171 -19.74 9.28 -4.65
CA ILE A 171 -18.48 9.87 -5.14
C ILE A 171 -18.67 11.37 -5.47
N ARG A 172 -19.79 11.77 -6.08
CA ARG A 172 -20.13 13.17 -6.31
C ARG A 172 -20.24 14.00 -5.04
N GLY A 173 -20.55 13.35 -3.92
CA GLY A 173 -20.64 13.98 -2.60
C GLY A 173 -19.29 14.41 -2.01
N PHE A 174 -18.16 14.07 -2.64
CA PHE A 174 -16.84 14.54 -2.21
C PHE A 174 -16.57 15.95 -2.71
N SER A 175 -16.12 16.82 -1.81
CA SER A 175 -15.77 18.23 -2.12
C SER A 175 -14.52 18.30 -3.01
N ALA A 176 -13.62 17.33 -2.89
CA ALA A 176 -12.41 17.23 -3.69
C ALA A 176 -11.97 15.77 -3.84
N ILE A 177 -11.51 15.42 -5.03
CA ILE A 177 -11.06 14.06 -5.34
C ILE A 177 -9.69 14.11 -6.00
N SER A 178 -8.76 13.30 -5.50
CA SER A 178 -7.53 12.95 -6.21
C SER A 178 -7.34 11.45 -6.25
N CYS A 179 -6.79 10.96 -7.36
CA CYS A 179 -6.46 9.56 -7.57
C CYS A 179 -4.94 9.38 -7.66
N ARG A 180 -4.44 8.21 -7.31
CA ARG A 180 -3.00 7.91 -7.33
C ARG A 180 -2.47 7.65 -8.73
N GLU A 181 -3.28 7.11 -9.60
CA GLU A 181 -2.96 6.84 -11.01
C GLU A 181 -3.78 7.72 -11.97
N LYS A 182 -3.13 8.15 -13.05
CA LYS A 182 -3.75 9.02 -14.07
C LYS A 182 -4.96 8.33 -14.72
N SER A 183 -4.82 7.06 -15.08
CA SER A 183 -5.91 6.27 -15.63
C SER A 183 -7.12 6.21 -14.68
N GLY A 184 -6.88 6.06 -13.37
CA GLY A 184 -7.94 6.11 -12.35
C GLY A 184 -8.62 7.49 -12.27
N SER A 185 -7.84 8.59 -12.34
CA SER A 185 -8.41 9.94 -12.42
C SER A 185 -9.36 10.08 -13.61
N GLU A 186 -8.98 9.56 -14.78
CA GLU A 186 -9.79 9.59 -15.99
C GLU A 186 -11.04 8.69 -15.88
N LYS A 187 -10.91 7.52 -15.26
CA LYS A 187 -12.05 6.60 -15.01
C LYS A 187 -13.07 7.21 -14.06
N ILE A 188 -12.61 7.78 -12.92
CA ILE A 188 -13.49 8.48 -11.98
C ILE A 188 -14.16 9.66 -12.66
N SER A 189 -13.40 10.49 -13.37
CA SER A 189 -13.91 11.67 -14.08
C SER A 189 -15.07 11.32 -15.02
N ARG A 190 -14.92 10.25 -15.80
CA ARG A 190 -15.98 9.76 -16.69
C ARG A 190 -17.19 9.24 -15.93
N PHE A 191 -16.97 8.48 -14.85
CA PHE A 191 -18.03 7.86 -14.06
C PHE A 191 -18.92 8.90 -13.38
N VAL A 192 -18.33 9.96 -12.80
CA VAL A 192 -19.08 11.00 -12.08
C VAL A 192 -19.41 12.22 -12.92
N ASP A 193 -19.02 12.25 -14.20
CA ASP A 193 -19.16 13.39 -15.11
C ASP A 193 -18.56 14.69 -14.50
N GLN A 194 -17.37 14.59 -13.89
CA GLN A 194 -16.63 15.71 -13.33
C GLN A 194 -15.30 15.83 -14.05
N LYS A 195 -14.98 17.06 -14.49
CA LYS A 195 -13.66 17.38 -15.07
C LYS A 195 -12.66 17.68 -13.94
N ASN A 196 -11.38 17.34 -14.17
CA ASN A 196 -10.25 17.73 -13.33
C ASN A 196 -10.11 16.95 -11.99
N ILE A 197 -10.27 15.62 -12.02
CA ILE A 197 -9.78 14.78 -10.92
C ILE A 197 -8.24 14.86 -10.91
N PHE A 198 -7.66 15.33 -9.81
CA PHE A 198 -6.21 15.51 -9.69
C PHE A 198 -5.49 14.17 -9.55
N THR A 199 -4.30 14.03 -10.15
CA THR A 199 -3.45 12.86 -9.91
C THR A 199 -2.41 13.21 -8.85
N ALA A 200 -2.54 12.64 -7.65
CA ALA A 200 -1.67 12.89 -6.50
C ALA A 200 -0.71 11.75 -6.24
N LEU A 201 0.46 12.05 -5.68
CA LEU A 201 1.34 11.01 -5.16
C LEU A 201 0.75 10.34 -3.93
N ASP A 202 1.07 9.05 -3.78
CA ASP A 202 0.83 8.31 -2.53
C ASP A 202 1.44 9.06 -1.33
N PRO A 203 0.77 9.09 -0.16
CA PRO A 203 1.27 9.75 1.04
C PRO A 203 2.71 9.37 1.41
N THR A 204 3.12 8.11 1.16
CA THR A 204 4.49 7.68 1.44
C THR A 204 5.54 8.49 0.70
N LEU A 205 5.23 8.96 -0.50
CA LEU A 205 6.17 9.73 -1.33
C LEU A 205 6.21 11.23 -0.98
N LEU A 206 5.34 11.70 -0.08
CA LEU A 206 5.31 13.09 0.41
C LEU A 206 6.31 13.35 1.54
N LEU A 207 6.80 12.31 2.19
CA LEU A 207 7.73 12.40 3.29
C LEU A 207 9.19 12.18 2.83
N ALA A 208 10.11 12.74 3.59
CA ALA A 208 11.55 12.53 3.41
C ALA A 208 11.99 11.23 4.12
N LYS A 209 13.09 10.62 3.65
CA LYS A 209 13.64 9.37 4.25
C LYS A 209 13.93 9.49 5.75
N GLY A 210 14.35 10.67 6.22
CA GLY A 210 14.66 10.89 7.64
C GLY A 210 13.47 10.65 8.57
N GLN A 211 12.26 10.94 8.14
CA GLN A 211 11.06 10.69 8.93
C GLN A 211 10.77 9.19 9.09
N TYR A 212 10.97 8.42 8.04
CA TYR A 212 10.87 6.95 8.11
C TYR A 212 11.96 6.33 8.97
N ASP A 213 13.11 7.00 9.14
CA ASP A 213 14.19 6.52 10.00
C ASP A 213 13.79 6.48 11.48
N GLU A 214 12.81 7.29 11.89
CA GLU A 214 12.29 7.34 13.28
C GLU A 214 11.53 6.05 13.64
N ILE A 215 10.84 5.42 12.66
CA ILE A 215 10.09 4.18 12.85
C ILE A 215 10.78 2.95 12.25
N CYS A 216 11.98 3.13 11.70
CA CYS A 216 12.75 2.08 11.08
C CYS A 216 13.43 1.21 12.13
N SER A 217 13.33 -0.12 12.01
CA SER A 217 14.08 -1.05 12.86
C SER A 217 15.60 -0.92 12.65
N PRO A 218 16.42 -1.24 13.65
CA PRO A 218 17.87 -1.34 13.49
C PRO A 218 18.24 -2.28 12.32
N ARG A 219 19.45 -2.11 11.79
CA ARG A 219 19.96 -2.94 10.68
C ARG A 219 19.91 -4.43 11.01
N ILE A 220 19.09 -5.20 10.27
CA ILE A 220 18.85 -6.63 10.51
C ILE A 220 19.98 -7.49 9.93
N ILE A 221 20.39 -7.21 8.69
CA ILE A 221 21.41 -7.95 7.97
C ILE A 221 22.68 -7.11 7.89
N LYS A 222 23.79 -7.61 8.44
CA LYS A 222 25.04 -6.86 8.57
C LYS A 222 25.90 -6.82 7.29
N HIS A 223 25.75 -7.79 6.41
CA HIS A 223 26.49 -7.86 5.14
C HIS A 223 25.64 -7.30 3.97
N ALA A 224 26.24 -7.22 2.80
CA ALA A 224 25.60 -6.79 1.57
C ALA A 224 24.58 -7.83 1.07
N TYR A 225 23.40 -7.40 0.63
CA TYR A 225 22.33 -8.31 0.22
C TYR A 225 21.34 -7.68 -0.78
N ILE A 226 20.57 -8.53 -1.41
CA ILE A 226 19.41 -8.17 -2.24
C ILE A 226 18.15 -8.43 -1.42
N PHE A 227 17.24 -7.45 -1.38
CA PHE A 227 15.94 -7.62 -0.75
C PHE A 227 14.87 -7.95 -1.81
N LEU A 228 14.20 -9.09 -1.65
CA LEU A 228 13.03 -9.49 -2.43
C LEU A 228 11.76 -9.21 -1.64
N TYR A 229 10.96 -8.26 -2.11
CA TYR A 229 9.61 -8.04 -1.57
C TYR A 229 8.56 -8.53 -2.58
N ASN A 230 8.12 -9.78 -2.39
CA ASN A 230 7.19 -10.48 -3.28
C ASN A 230 5.83 -10.66 -2.58
N VAL A 231 4.85 -9.88 -2.99
CA VAL A 231 3.47 -9.90 -2.44
C VAL A 231 2.59 -10.89 -3.21
N TRP A 232 2.81 -11.06 -4.50
CA TRP A 232 2.02 -11.93 -5.37
C TRP A 232 2.61 -13.34 -5.45
N ASP A 233 1.75 -14.36 -5.65
CA ASP A 233 2.18 -15.77 -5.70
C ASP A 233 2.88 -16.17 -7.01
N GLY A 234 3.10 -15.21 -7.93
CA GLY A 234 3.86 -15.43 -9.15
C GLY A 234 5.31 -15.82 -8.89
N GLY A 235 5.89 -16.61 -9.78
CA GLY A 235 7.30 -17.02 -9.69
C GLY A 235 8.28 -16.02 -10.32
N ASP A 236 7.78 -15.00 -11.01
CA ASP A 236 8.60 -14.12 -11.83
C ASP A 236 9.53 -13.25 -10.98
N ALA A 237 9.03 -12.65 -9.90
CA ALA A 237 9.87 -11.86 -8.99
C ALA A 237 10.98 -12.71 -8.33
N LEU A 238 10.68 -13.96 -7.97
CA LEU A 238 11.66 -14.89 -7.43
C LEU A 238 12.74 -15.22 -8.48
N SER A 239 12.33 -15.48 -9.72
CA SER A 239 13.25 -15.78 -10.82
C SER A 239 14.15 -14.59 -11.14
N ILE A 240 13.60 -13.39 -11.21
CA ILE A 240 14.34 -12.15 -11.44
C ILE A 240 15.31 -11.88 -10.28
N ALA A 241 14.89 -12.08 -9.02
CA ALA A 241 15.77 -11.92 -7.86
C ALA A 241 16.98 -12.86 -7.91
N LYS A 242 16.80 -14.10 -8.37
CA LYS A 242 17.91 -15.05 -8.58
C LYS A 242 18.86 -14.58 -9.67
N MET A 243 18.36 -14.04 -10.77
CA MET A 243 19.20 -13.51 -11.85
C MET A 243 20.03 -12.32 -11.35
N ILE A 244 19.39 -11.38 -10.65
CA ILE A 244 20.09 -10.25 -10.01
C ILE A 244 21.13 -10.74 -8.98
N SER A 245 20.79 -11.79 -8.20
CA SER A 245 21.74 -12.44 -7.26
C SER A 245 22.98 -12.95 -7.96
N THR A 246 22.83 -13.56 -9.13
CA THR A 246 23.96 -14.06 -9.92
C THR A 246 24.84 -12.92 -10.43
N VAL A 247 24.23 -11.83 -10.94
CA VAL A 247 24.96 -10.67 -11.47
C VAL A 247 25.73 -9.95 -10.33
N TYR A 248 25.07 -9.69 -9.20
CA TYR A 248 25.65 -8.93 -8.10
C TYR A 248 26.45 -9.80 -7.11
N LYS A 249 26.41 -11.13 -7.24
CA LYS A 249 27.05 -12.11 -6.33
C LYS A 249 26.67 -11.88 -4.86
N LYS A 250 25.38 -11.64 -4.62
CA LYS A 250 24.83 -11.36 -3.27
C LYS A 250 23.68 -12.27 -2.95
N ASN A 251 23.56 -12.64 -1.67
CA ASN A 251 22.42 -13.42 -1.17
C ASN A 251 21.11 -12.63 -1.26
N VAL A 252 20.03 -13.35 -1.49
CA VAL A 252 18.68 -12.80 -1.51
C VAL A 252 17.98 -13.10 -0.19
N TYR A 253 17.40 -12.08 0.38
CA TYR A 253 16.59 -12.16 1.60
C TYR A 253 15.17 -11.67 1.31
N THR A 254 14.19 -12.30 1.96
CA THR A 254 12.80 -11.87 1.94
C THR A 254 12.20 -11.98 3.33
N MET A 255 11.08 -11.31 3.54
CA MET A 255 10.31 -11.42 4.77
C MET A 255 9.05 -12.25 4.58
N LEU A 256 8.38 -12.59 5.68
CA LEU A 256 7.14 -13.36 5.62
C LEU A 256 5.99 -12.49 5.08
N THR A 257 5.59 -12.75 3.84
CA THR A 257 4.45 -12.07 3.19
C THR A 257 3.29 -13.03 2.91
N LYS A 258 3.52 -14.33 3.05
CA LYS A 258 2.60 -15.39 2.66
C LYS A 258 2.23 -16.27 3.84
N LYS A 259 0.94 -16.60 3.94
CA LYS A 259 0.42 -17.57 4.93
C LYS A 259 0.40 -19.01 4.38
N ARG A 260 1.30 -19.37 3.45
CA ARG A 260 1.32 -20.70 2.81
C ARG A 260 2.68 -21.35 2.96
N VAL A 261 2.74 -22.46 3.66
CA VAL A 261 3.98 -23.25 3.85
C VAL A 261 4.64 -23.62 2.53
N LYS A 262 3.86 -24.06 1.55
CA LYS A 262 4.40 -24.40 0.21
C LYS A 262 5.12 -23.24 -0.47
N SER A 263 4.57 -22.02 -0.36
CA SER A 263 5.19 -20.82 -0.95
C SER A 263 6.52 -20.51 -0.25
N ILE A 264 6.56 -20.62 1.08
CA ILE A 264 7.77 -20.39 1.86
C ILE A 264 8.84 -21.43 1.49
N LEU A 265 8.47 -22.72 1.48
CA LEU A 265 9.39 -23.80 1.12
C LEU A 265 9.93 -23.62 -0.31
N ARG A 266 9.08 -23.24 -1.26
CA ARG A 266 9.51 -22.95 -2.64
C ARG A 266 10.54 -21.82 -2.69
N ILE A 267 10.33 -20.77 -1.91
CA ILE A 267 11.25 -19.62 -1.83
C ILE A 267 12.60 -20.09 -1.27
N GLU A 268 12.59 -20.83 -0.15
CA GLU A 268 13.80 -21.36 0.50
C GLU A 268 14.56 -22.38 -0.39
N GLN A 269 13.84 -23.27 -1.07
CA GLN A 269 14.42 -24.22 -2.04
C GLN A 269 15.08 -23.53 -3.25
N ASN A 270 14.68 -22.29 -3.54
CA ASN A 270 15.32 -21.48 -4.56
C ASN A 270 16.50 -20.64 -4.02
N GLY A 271 16.99 -20.92 -2.82
CA GLY A 271 18.17 -20.27 -2.25
C GLY A 271 17.90 -18.86 -1.70
N VAL A 272 16.65 -18.50 -1.43
CA VAL A 272 16.27 -17.22 -0.83
C VAL A 272 16.03 -17.41 0.67
N HIS A 273 16.65 -16.58 1.49
CA HIS A 273 16.55 -16.62 2.94
C HIS A 273 15.27 -15.93 3.41
N VAL A 274 14.34 -16.67 4.04
CA VAL A 274 13.09 -16.13 4.58
C VAL A 274 13.26 -15.72 6.03
N LEU A 275 13.16 -14.43 6.31
CA LEU A 275 13.32 -13.83 7.64
C LEU A 275 11.99 -13.93 8.42
N LYS A 276 11.67 -15.12 8.95
CA LYS A 276 10.39 -15.40 9.60
C LYS A 276 10.15 -14.61 10.89
N MET A 277 11.21 -14.21 11.59
CA MET A 277 11.13 -13.45 12.85
C MET A 277 11.06 -11.93 12.65
N HIS A 278 11.45 -11.43 11.50
CA HIS A 278 11.50 -10.01 11.16
C HIS A 278 10.32 -9.67 10.26
N SER A 279 9.22 -9.24 10.86
CA SER A 279 7.96 -9.00 10.16
C SER A 279 7.18 -7.78 10.69
N ALA A 280 7.83 -6.88 11.43
CA ALA A 280 7.27 -5.59 11.80
C ALA A 280 7.30 -4.60 10.60
N PRO A 281 6.44 -3.57 10.58
CA PRO A 281 6.56 -2.49 9.59
C PRO A 281 7.93 -1.82 9.57
N GLY A 282 8.54 -1.59 10.73
CA GLY A 282 9.91 -1.07 10.82
C GLY A 282 10.98 -2.01 10.25
N ASP A 283 10.78 -3.34 10.33
CA ASP A 283 11.68 -4.32 9.72
C ASP A 283 11.67 -4.24 8.19
N PHE A 284 10.48 -4.00 7.59
CA PHE A 284 10.35 -3.79 6.15
C PHE A 284 11.16 -2.55 5.70
N LEU A 285 11.05 -1.44 6.44
CA LEU A 285 11.85 -0.24 6.16
C LEU A 285 13.35 -0.52 6.27
N SER A 286 13.77 -1.22 7.33
CA SER A 286 15.17 -1.61 7.56
C SER A 286 15.71 -2.48 6.41
N LEU A 287 14.92 -3.46 5.96
CA LEU A 287 15.34 -4.35 4.88
C LEU A 287 15.49 -3.64 3.54
N ILE A 288 14.70 -2.61 3.26
CA ILE A 288 14.90 -1.76 2.08
C ILE A 288 16.09 -0.82 2.30
N LYS A 289 16.12 -0.08 3.42
CA LYS A 289 17.12 0.94 3.72
C LYS A 289 18.55 0.40 3.61
N TYR A 290 18.81 -0.80 4.10
CA TYR A 290 20.16 -1.37 4.16
C TYR A 290 20.46 -2.38 3.06
N SER A 291 19.54 -2.64 2.11
CA SER A 291 19.84 -3.47 0.95
C SER A 291 20.70 -2.74 -0.08
N ASP A 292 21.43 -3.50 -0.87
CA ASP A 292 22.15 -2.98 -2.04
C ASP A 292 21.26 -2.91 -3.29
N PHE A 293 20.29 -3.80 -3.37
CA PHE A 293 19.34 -3.87 -4.47
C PHE A 293 17.98 -4.37 -3.98
N VAL A 294 16.90 -3.85 -4.56
CA VAL A 294 15.54 -4.29 -4.26
C VAL A 294 14.88 -4.90 -5.50
N VAL A 295 14.27 -6.05 -5.32
CA VAL A 295 13.37 -6.66 -6.32
C VAL A 295 11.98 -6.70 -5.71
N SER A 296 11.01 -6.07 -6.36
CA SER A 296 9.65 -5.99 -5.79
C SER A 296 8.57 -6.09 -6.88
N ASP A 297 7.48 -6.79 -6.56
CA ASP A 297 6.25 -6.80 -7.34
C ASP A 297 5.14 -5.91 -6.72
N SER A 298 5.53 -5.03 -5.78
CA SER A 298 4.62 -4.17 -5.02
C SER A 298 4.85 -2.70 -5.31
N PHE A 299 3.76 -1.94 -5.41
CA PHE A 299 3.81 -0.48 -5.48
C PHE A 299 4.64 0.11 -4.31
N HIS A 300 4.35 -0.28 -3.07
CA HIS A 300 5.05 0.27 -1.91
C HIS A 300 6.51 -0.20 -1.79
N GLY A 301 6.82 -1.42 -2.27
CA GLY A 301 8.22 -1.84 -2.39
C GLY A 301 9.02 -0.94 -3.32
N THR A 302 8.41 -0.52 -4.43
CA THR A 302 8.98 0.46 -5.36
C THR A 302 9.06 1.86 -4.76
N ALA A 303 7.98 2.33 -4.12
CA ALA A 303 7.94 3.65 -3.48
C ALA A 303 9.02 3.81 -2.41
N PHE A 304 9.17 2.83 -1.51
CA PHE A 304 10.22 2.87 -0.49
C PHE A 304 11.63 2.69 -1.06
N SER A 305 11.79 1.98 -2.18
CA SER A 305 13.07 1.95 -2.90
C SER A 305 13.46 3.33 -3.42
N LEU A 306 12.51 4.10 -3.94
CA LEU A 306 12.71 5.49 -4.36
C LEU A 306 13.02 6.43 -3.19
N ILE A 307 12.34 6.26 -2.05
CA ILE A 307 12.54 7.07 -0.84
C ILE A 307 13.94 6.85 -0.27
N TYR A 308 14.38 5.59 -0.17
CA TYR A 308 15.71 5.23 0.34
C TYR A 308 16.81 5.22 -0.74
N GLU A 309 16.50 5.70 -1.94
CA GLU A 309 17.48 5.86 -3.04
C GLU A 309 18.20 4.54 -3.36
N LYS A 310 17.43 3.44 -3.49
CA LYS A 310 17.96 2.11 -3.79
C LYS A 310 17.97 1.81 -5.28
N GLN A 311 18.97 1.05 -5.71
CA GLN A 311 18.87 0.38 -7.00
C GLN A 311 17.77 -0.67 -6.92
N PHE A 312 16.87 -0.70 -7.88
CA PHE A 312 15.73 -1.63 -7.84
C PHE A 312 15.23 -2.02 -9.23
N VAL A 313 14.45 -3.06 -9.24
CA VAL A 313 13.50 -3.38 -10.32
C VAL A 313 12.11 -3.65 -9.75
N SER A 314 11.11 -3.15 -10.44
CA SER A 314 9.71 -3.46 -10.20
C SER A 314 9.29 -4.56 -11.17
N VAL A 315 8.70 -5.63 -10.64
CA VAL A 315 8.39 -6.81 -11.44
C VAL A 315 6.93 -6.79 -11.85
N ASN A 316 6.70 -6.77 -13.15
CA ASN A 316 5.37 -6.99 -13.70
C ASN A 316 5.10 -8.50 -13.76
N GLN A 317 4.28 -8.99 -12.85
CA GLN A 317 3.96 -10.41 -12.71
C GLN A 317 3.03 -10.88 -13.82
N ARG A 318 3.24 -12.13 -14.27
CA ARG A 318 2.26 -12.83 -15.10
C ARG A 318 1.13 -13.36 -14.23
N GLU A 319 -0.09 -13.14 -14.67
CA GLU A 319 -1.31 -13.65 -14.06
C GLU A 319 -1.92 -14.74 -14.95
N LYS A 320 -2.31 -15.86 -14.35
CA LYS A 320 -3.09 -16.88 -15.04
C LYS A 320 -4.53 -16.40 -15.11
N MET A 321 -5.02 -16.16 -16.31
CA MET A 321 -6.44 -15.94 -16.59
C MET A 321 -6.94 -17.16 -17.39
N ASP A 322 -7.68 -18.03 -16.73
CA ASP A 322 -8.19 -19.29 -17.29
C ASP A 322 -7.11 -20.07 -18.06
N ASP A 323 -7.26 -20.29 -19.36
CA ASP A 323 -6.28 -21.02 -20.19
C ASP A 323 -5.14 -20.16 -20.73
N ASN A 324 -5.16 -18.83 -20.49
CA ASN A 324 -4.15 -17.89 -20.96
C ASN A 324 -3.37 -17.28 -19.80
N THR A 325 -2.08 -17.01 -20.03
CA THR A 325 -1.24 -16.24 -19.11
C THR A 325 -1.06 -14.83 -19.67
N SER A 326 -1.59 -13.83 -18.96
CA SER A 326 -1.40 -12.42 -19.32
C SER A 326 -0.44 -11.72 -18.35
N MET A 327 0.10 -10.56 -18.76
CA MET A 327 0.84 -9.69 -17.86
C MET A 327 -0.14 -8.92 -16.99
N ARG A 328 0.09 -8.96 -15.68
CA ARG A 328 -0.67 -8.13 -14.74
C ARG A 328 -0.25 -6.68 -14.94
N ASN A 329 -1.13 -5.87 -15.46
CA ASN A 329 -0.86 -4.43 -15.63
C ASN A 329 -1.21 -3.69 -14.32
N ASP A 330 -0.21 -3.47 -13.45
CA ASP A 330 -0.40 -2.62 -12.27
C ASP A 330 -0.23 -1.16 -12.68
N GLU A 331 -1.35 -0.51 -13.02
CA GLU A 331 -1.39 0.89 -13.50
C GLU A 331 -0.72 1.87 -12.54
N ARG A 332 -0.69 1.55 -11.23
CA ARG A 332 -0.04 2.36 -10.19
C ARG A 332 1.48 2.37 -10.34
N LEU A 333 2.07 1.18 -10.59
CA LEU A 333 3.51 1.05 -10.84
C LEU A 333 3.90 1.72 -12.15
N VAL A 334 3.14 1.48 -13.21
CA VAL A 334 3.37 2.12 -14.51
C VAL A 334 3.36 3.63 -14.36
N ASN A 335 2.31 4.20 -13.76
CA ASN A 335 2.17 5.63 -13.56
C ASN A 335 3.32 6.23 -12.74
N LEU A 336 3.69 5.60 -11.62
CA LEU A 336 4.78 6.09 -10.77
C LEU A 336 6.12 6.11 -11.52
N LEU A 337 6.43 5.03 -12.22
CA LEU A 337 7.70 4.90 -12.94
C LEU A 337 7.76 5.82 -14.18
N GLU A 338 6.64 6.02 -14.86
CA GLU A 338 6.55 7.00 -15.96
C GLU A 338 6.74 8.44 -15.49
N LEU A 339 6.08 8.82 -14.37
CA LEU A 339 6.24 10.15 -13.78
C LEU A 339 7.69 10.47 -13.43
N LEU A 340 8.51 9.47 -13.14
CA LEU A 340 9.91 9.63 -12.76
C LEU A 340 10.91 9.27 -13.88
N ASP A 341 10.46 8.99 -15.12
CA ASP A 341 11.28 8.52 -16.26
C ASP A 341 12.04 7.22 -15.95
N LEU A 342 11.45 6.35 -15.11
CA LEU A 342 12.03 5.07 -14.67
C LEU A 342 11.31 3.86 -15.25
N LYS A 343 10.62 3.99 -16.38
CA LYS A 343 9.87 2.88 -17.01
C LYS A 343 10.74 1.65 -17.30
N SER A 344 12.04 1.86 -17.57
CA SER A 344 13.02 0.76 -17.74
C SER A 344 13.18 -0.12 -16.49
N ARG A 345 12.73 0.35 -15.32
CA ARG A 345 12.74 -0.40 -14.07
C ARG A 345 11.53 -1.32 -13.89
N LEU A 346 10.51 -1.19 -14.73
CA LEU A 346 9.42 -2.14 -14.81
C LEU A 346 9.83 -3.28 -15.73
N VAL A 347 10.10 -4.43 -15.16
CA VAL A 347 10.64 -5.60 -15.87
C VAL A 347 9.68 -6.78 -15.77
N SER A 348 9.74 -7.65 -16.76
CA SER A 348 9.04 -8.93 -16.75
C SER A 348 10.05 -10.07 -16.98
N ILE A 349 9.63 -11.30 -16.74
CA ILE A 349 10.50 -12.47 -16.95
C ILE A 349 10.88 -12.66 -18.42
N VAL A 350 10.08 -12.15 -19.36
CA VAL A 350 10.39 -12.19 -20.78
C VAL A 350 11.44 -11.16 -21.19
N ASP A 351 11.62 -10.10 -20.38
CA ASP A 351 12.61 -9.04 -20.60
C ASP A 351 13.93 -9.28 -19.84
N LYS A 352 14.18 -10.52 -19.41
CA LYS A 352 15.32 -10.87 -18.56
C LYS A 352 16.68 -10.41 -19.10
N ASP A 353 16.85 -10.41 -20.41
CA ASP A 353 18.11 -10.03 -21.05
C ASP A 353 18.43 -8.53 -20.82
N LYS A 354 17.40 -7.69 -20.60
CA LYS A 354 17.55 -6.28 -20.28
C LYS A 354 18.09 -6.04 -18.86
N LEU A 355 18.05 -7.07 -17.97
CA LEU A 355 18.50 -6.90 -16.58
C LEU A 355 20.02 -6.71 -16.48
N ALA A 356 20.79 -7.25 -17.42
CA ALA A 356 22.25 -7.10 -17.44
C ALA A 356 22.69 -5.68 -17.84
N ASP A 357 21.87 -4.98 -18.61
CA ASP A 357 22.18 -3.66 -19.20
C ASP A 357 21.50 -2.50 -18.47
N LEU A 358 20.91 -2.74 -17.29
CA LEU A 358 20.29 -1.68 -16.50
C LEU A 358 21.34 -0.70 -15.96
N ASN A 359 21.40 0.49 -16.53
CA ASN A 359 22.21 1.57 -15.96
C ASN A 359 21.78 1.87 -14.52
N PRO A 360 22.70 2.21 -13.60
CA PRO A 360 22.34 2.65 -12.26
C PRO A 360 21.38 3.84 -12.28
N ILE A 361 20.43 3.86 -11.34
CA ILE A 361 19.53 5.02 -11.15
C ILE A 361 20.37 6.17 -10.63
N ASP A 362 20.32 7.29 -11.30
CA ASP A 362 20.93 8.54 -10.85
C ASP A 362 19.93 9.32 -9.97
N TYR A 363 20.07 9.14 -8.66
CA TYR A 363 19.22 9.82 -7.69
C TYR A 363 19.47 11.31 -7.56
N THR A 364 20.57 11.84 -8.12
CA THR A 364 20.78 13.30 -8.19
C THR A 364 19.75 13.97 -9.12
N VAL A 365 19.19 13.22 -10.07
CA VAL A 365 18.12 13.66 -10.98
C VAL A 365 16.74 13.23 -10.45
N ILE A 366 16.61 11.97 -10.01
CA ILE A 366 15.29 11.39 -9.66
C ILE A 366 14.75 11.98 -8.36
N THR A 367 15.57 12.18 -7.33
CA THR A 367 15.10 12.71 -6.04
C THR A 367 14.53 14.13 -6.16
N PRO A 368 15.18 15.10 -6.83
CA PRO A 368 14.58 16.42 -7.06
C PRO A 368 13.27 16.36 -7.86
N LYS A 369 13.18 15.49 -8.87
CA LYS A 369 11.95 15.31 -9.66
C LYS A 369 10.81 14.79 -8.78
N ARG A 370 11.05 13.77 -7.96
CA ARG A 370 10.07 13.24 -6.99
C ARG A 370 9.60 14.32 -6.02
N ILE A 371 10.54 15.11 -5.45
CA ILE A 371 10.22 16.19 -4.52
C ILE A 371 9.34 17.27 -5.17
N LYS A 372 9.61 17.61 -6.43
CA LYS A 372 8.79 18.58 -7.19
C LYS A 372 7.35 18.10 -7.33
N ILE A 373 7.14 16.82 -7.68
CA ILE A 373 5.79 16.25 -7.83
C ILE A 373 5.10 16.11 -6.45
N ALA A 374 5.86 15.75 -5.40
CA ALA A 374 5.35 15.72 -4.04
C ALA A 374 4.85 17.11 -3.60
N LYS A 375 5.59 18.17 -3.92
CA LYS A 375 5.17 19.55 -3.62
C LYS A 375 3.85 19.90 -4.28
N GLN A 376 3.63 19.55 -5.53
CA GLN A 376 2.35 19.75 -6.23
C GLN A 376 1.18 19.03 -5.54
N SER A 377 1.42 17.79 -5.06
CA SER A 377 0.42 17.02 -4.32
C SER A 377 0.10 17.66 -2.96
N LEU A 378 1.12 18.19 -2.27
CA LEU A 378 0.95 18.91 -1.01
C LEU A 378 0.23 20.25 -1.20
N GLU A 379 0.53 21.01 -2.25
CA GLU A 379 -0.15 22.26 -2.60
C GLU A 379 -1.63 22.00 -2.85
N TRP A 380 -1.96 20.97 -3.65
CA TRP A 380 -3.35 20.57 -3.87
C TRP A 380 -4.06 20.21 -2.55
N LEU A 381 -3.42 19.38 -1.72
CA LEU A 381 -3.99 18.99 -0.43
C LEU A 381 -4.22 20.21 0.47
N THR A 382 -3.26 21.11 0.58
CA THR A 382 -3.36 22.35 1.34
C THR A 382 -4.56 23.19 0.93
N GLU A 383 -4.73 23.40 -0.40
CA GLU A 383 -5.88 24.15 -0.94
C GLU A 383 -7.21 23.51 -0.58
N LYS A 384 -7.30 22.16 -0.53
CA LYS A 384 -8.57 21.46 -0.22
C LYS A 384 -8.87 21.39 1.26
N LEU A 385 -7.85 21.46 2.10
CA LEU A 385 -8.00 21.54 3.55
C LEU A 385 -8.47 22.94 4.02
N LEU A 386 -8.10 23.99 3.32
CA LEU A 386 -8.58 25.37 3.62
C LEU A 386 -10.05 25.55 3.25
#